data_a140d30664c6ce34224ef4ad08e2b84e
#
_entry.id   a140d30664c6ce34224ef4ad08e2b84e
#
_cell.length_a   1.000
_cell.length_b   1.000
_cell.length_c   1.000
_cell.angle_alpha   90.00
_cell.angle_beta   90.00
_cell.angle_gamma   90.00
#
_symmetry.space_group_name_H-M   'P 1'
#
loop_
_entity.id
_entity.type
_entity.pdbx_description
1 polymer ?
#
loop_
_entity_poly.entity_id
_entity_poly.type
_entity_poly.pdbx_seq_one_letter_code
_entity_poly.pdbx_strand_id
1 'polypeptide(L)'
;MKKIVVCVGGFLLGLSLWGQRVNHPALLFTKERVEAAKARVQSDTCMARCWADIRKVADAALEKNDLNRSDYLALAYLMTDDRRYADRLKSILQSVTQARTWGSEEMLSRKPVWRADLGLSHKCLMAALAYDAIYETLSSRERKELAEDLLRLGVEPSLGDWVLEPTRIHSLNSMGHNWWTSCVYNGGMLAMALQNELPEAIEWVETLN
;
A
#
# COMPACT_ATOMS: atom_id res chain seq x y z
N MET A 1 45.96 20.74 39.57
CA MET A 1 44.69 19.96 39.57
C MET A 1 43.73 20.62 38.58
N LYS A 2 43.61 20.06 37.37
CA LYS A 2 42.70 20.57 36.34
C LYS A 2 41.41 19.75 36.40
N LYS A 3 40.31 20.42 36.68
CA LYS A 3 38.96 19.81 36.68
C LYS A 3 38.50 19.59 35.22
N ILE A 4 38.27 18.34 34.87
CA ILE A 4 37.64 17.96 33.61
C ILE A 4 36.11 18.10 33.80
N VAL A 5 35.52 19.06 33.11
CA VAL A 5 34.06 19.17 32.98
C VAL A 5 33.67 18.31 31.78
N VAL A 6 33.03 17.19 32.04
CA VAL A 6 32.41 16.35 31.00
C VAL A 6 31.06 16.96 30.70
N CYS A 7 30.94 17.54 29.51
CA CYS A 7 29.64 17.95 28.97
C CYS A 7 28.83 16.70 28.55
N VAL A 8 27.90 16.30 29.39
CA VAL A 8 26.81 15.37 29.03
C VAL A 8 25.66 16.21 28.45
N GLY A 9 25.76 16.49 27.18
CA GLY A 9 24.75 17.26 26.48
C GLY A 9 24.74 16.88 24.98
N GLY A 10 24.08 15.80 24.62
CA GLY A 10 24.02 15.42 23.22
C GLY A 10 23.38 14.07 22.93
N PHE A 11 22.37 13.66 23.72
CA PHE A 11 21.70 12.35 23.45
C PHE A 11 20.16 12.39 23.54
N LEU A 12 19.54 13.53 23.26
CA LEU A 12 18.08 13.65 23.36
C LEU A 12 17.40 14.21 22.11
N LEU A 13 18.07 14.26 20.96
CA LEU A 13 17.47 14.76 19.71
C LEU A 13 17.25 13.67 18.64
N GLY A 14 17.50 12.40 18.97
CA GLY A 14 17.38 11.28 18.02
C GLY A 14 16.09 10.45 18.14
N LEU A 15 15.17 10.76 19.07
CA LEU A 15 14.04 9.89 19.39
C LEU A 15 12.67 10.41 18.92
N SER A 16 12.59 11.47 18.13
CA SER A 16 11.30 12.07 17.76
C SER A 16 10.83 11.84 16.31
N LEU A 17 11.52 11.01 15.53
CA LEU A 17 11.04 10.61 14.20
C LEU A 17 10.36 9.23 14.15
N TRP A 18 10.47 8.45 15.20
CA TRP A 18 9.83 7.15 15.34
C TRP A 18 8.50 7.32 16.08
N GLY A 19 7.41 7.53 15.36
CA GLY A 19 6.11 7.42 16.00
C GLY A 19 4.97 8.33 15.57
N GLN A 20 5.06 9.09 14.49
CA GLN A 20 3.84 9.73 13.99
C GLN A 20 3.02 8.70 13.23
N ARG A 21 1.92 8.25 13.85
CA ARG A 21 0.92 7.45 13.15
C ARG A 21 0.37 8.22 11.96
N VAL A 22 0.32 7.55 10.83
CA VAL A 22 -0.30 8.09 9.63
C VAL A 22 -1.82 8.01 9.77
N ASN A 23 -2.49 9.10 9.43
CA ASN A 23 -3.95 9.13 9.40
C ASN A 23 -4.45 8.59 8.06
N HIS A 24 -5.08 7.42 8.09
CA HIS A 24 -5.69 6.83 6.91
C HIS A 24 -7.04 7.48 6.55
N PRO A 25 -7.40 7.56 5.27
CA PRO A 25 -6.58 7.20 4.12
C PRO A 25 -5.47 8.21 3.84
N ALA A 26 -4.27 7.74 3.55
CA ALA A 26 -3.06 8.53 3.40
C ALA A 26 -2.43 8.48 1.99
N LEU A 27 -2.85 7.54 1.15
CA LEU A 27 -2.28 7.34 -0.18
C LEU A 27 -2.93 8.24 -1.24
N LEU A 28 -3.60 7.64 -2.23
CA LEU A 28 -4.19 8.39 -3.34
C LEU A 28 -5.48 9.11 -2.96
N PHE A 29 -6.29 8.52 -2.09
CA PHE A 29 -7.63 9.00 -1.73
C PHE A 29 -7.64 9.66 -0.35
N THR A 30 -6.78 10.66 -0.12
CA THR A 30 -6.76 11.38 1.16
C THR A 30 -8.11 12.07 1.44
N LYS A 31 -8.39 12.35 2.70
CA LYS A 31 -9.64 13.01 3.11
C LYS A 31 -9.89 14.31 2.33
N GLU A 32 -8.84 15.12 2.17
CA GLU A 32 -8.91 16.40 1.44
C GLU A 32 -9.26 16.19 -0.03
N ARG A 33 -8.66 15.19 -0.68
CA ARG A 33 -8.93 14.87 -2.10
C ARG A 33 -10.33 14.32 -2.28
N VAL A 34 -10.81 13.49 -1.37
CA VAL A 34 -12.18 12.95 -1.39
C VAL A 34 -13.20 14.06 -1.21
N GLU A 35 -13.02 14.97 -0.23
CA GLU A 35 -13.91 16.12 -0.04
C GLU A 35 -13.91 17.06 -1.25
N ALA A 36 -12.74 17.35 -1.82
CA ALA A 36 -12.65 18.11 -3.06
C ALA A 36 -13.38 17.42 -4.24
N ALA A 37 -13.28 16.09 -4.34
CA ALA A 37 -14.00 15.34 -5.36
C ALA A 37 -15.53 15.38 -5.14
N LYS A 38 -16.01 15.23 -3.90
CA LYS A 38 -17.43 15.37 -3.54
C LYS A 38 -17.97 16.74 -3.96
N ALA A 39 -17.25 17.81 -3.65
CA ALA A 39 -17.64 19.17 -4.02
C ALA A 39 -17.71 19.35 -5.55
N ARG A 40 -16.71 18.83 -6.28
CA ARG A 40 -16.69 18.92 -7.75
C ARG A 40 -17.78 18.11 -8.43
N VAL A 41 -18.13 16.95 -7.90
CA VAL A 41 -19.25 16.13 -8.40
C VAL A 41 -20.57 16.89 -8.35
N GLN A 42 -20.75 17.80 -7.37
CA GLN A 42 -21.96 18.63 -7.24
C GLN A 42 -22.00 19.82 -8.21
N SER A 43 -20.85 20.32 -8.64
CA SER A 43 -20.75 21.57 -9.42
C SER A 43 -20.31 21.39 -10.87
N ASP A 44 -19.78 20.22 -11.22
CA ASP A 44 -19.20 19.94 -12.55
C ASP A 44 -19.88 18.72 -13.17
N THR A 45 -20.57 18.94 -14.27
CA THR A 45 -21.33 17.87 -14.98
C THR A 45 -20.41 16.75 -15.50
N CYS A 46 -19.17 17.05 -15.91
CA CYS A 46 -18.23 16.04 -16.36
C CYS A 46 -17.80 15.15 -15.18
N MET A 47 -17.47 15.75 -14.04
CA MET A 47 -17.14 15.01 -12.81
C MET A 47 -18.32 14.17 -12.31
N ALA A 48 -19.55 14.69 -12.42
CA ALA A 48 -20.75 13.94 -12.06
C ALA A 48 -20.93 12.69 -12.93
N ARG A 49 -20.69 12.79 -14.24
CA ARG A 49 -20.72 11.63 -15.15
C ARG A 49 -19.61 10.62 -14.83
N CYS A 50 -18.38 11.07 -14.68
CA CYS A 50 -17.25 10.20 -14.29
C CYS A 50 -17.56 9.45 -12.98
N TRP A 51 -18.11 10.15 -11.99
CA TRP A 51 -18.49 9.54 -10.73
C TRP A 51 -19.60 8.49 -10.91
N ALA A 52 -20.62 8.77 -11.74
CA ALA A 52 -21.67 7.80 -12.03
C ALA A 52 -21.13 6.51 -12.67
N ASP A 53 -20.16 6.64 -13.59
CA ASP A 53 -19.50 5.50 -14.22
C ASP A 53 -18.65 4.70 -13.23
N ILE A 54 -17.86 5.38 -12.39
CA ILE A 54 -17.07 4.76 -11.33
C ILE A 54 -17.97 3.99 -10.36
N ARG A 55 -19.05 4.62 -9.91
CA ARG A 55 -20.01 4.01 -8.99
C ARG A 55 -20.66 2.77 -9.60
N LYS A 56 -21.04 2.83 -10.87
CA LYS A 56 -21.58 1.67 -11.57
C LYS A 56 -20.62 0.48 -11.58
N VAL A 57 -19.32 0.72 -11.77
CA VAL A 57 -18.30 -0.33 -11.71
C VAL A 57 -18.15 -0.86 -10.29
N ALA A 58 -18.14 0.02 -9.29
CA ALA A 58 -18.06 -0.36 -7.89
C ALA A 58 -19.27 -1.21 -7.45
N ASP A 59 -20.49 -0.81 -7.84
CA ASP A 59 -21.72 -1.57 -7.55
C ASP A 59 -21.66 -2.98 -8.17
N ALA A 60 -21.17 -3.10 -9.41
CA ALA A 60 -20.99 -4.39 -10.07
C ALA A 60 -19.88 -5.26 -9.45
N ALA A 61 -18.93 -4.64 -8.75
CA ALA A 61 -17.85 -5.32 -8.05
C ALA A 61 -18.27 -5.88 -6.68
N LEU A 62 -19.38 -5.43 -6.10
CA LEU A 62 -19.90 -5.95 -4.83
C LEU A 62 -20.15 -7.46 -4.85
N GLU A 63 -20.52 -8.00 -6.00
CA GLU A 63 -20.80 -9.44 -6.18
C GLU A 63 -19.56 -10.27 -6.52
N LYS A 64 -18.38 -9.62 -6.63
CA LYS A 64 -17.14 -10.27 -7.09
C LYS A 64 -16.06 -10.20 -6.02
N ASN A 65 -15.30 -11.29 -5.88
CA ASN A 65 -14.11 -11.32 -5.06
C ASN A 65 -12.87 -11.04 -5.95
N ASP A 66 -12.79 -9.80 -6.47
CA ASP A 66 -11.78 -9.41 -7.47
C ASP A 66 -10.96 -8.21 -6.95
N LEU A 67 -9.70 -8.49 -6.59
CA LEU A 67 -8.74 -7.47 -6.13
C LEU A 67 -8.54 -6.36 -7.16
N ASN A 68 -8.66 -6.65 -8.47
CA ASN A 68 -8.47 -5.65 -9.53
C ASN A 68 -9.56 -4.58 -9.59
N ARG A 69 -10.53 -4.63 -8.70
CA ARG A 69 -11.60 -3.62 -8.57
C ARG A 69 -11.54 -2.87 -7.24
N SER A 70 -10.47 -3.06 -6.49
CA SER A 70 -10.32 -2.43 -5.17
C SER A 70 -10.25 -0.92 -5.22
N ASP A 71 -9.70 -0.33 -6.26
CA ASP A 71 -9.65 1.11 -6.48
C ASP A 71 -11.06 1.73 -6.61
N TYR A 72 -11.95 1.11 -7.39
CA TYR A 72 -13.35 1.52 -7.52
C TYR A 72 -14.13 1.38 -6.22
N LEU A 73 -13.97 0.24 -5.54
CA LEU A 73 -14.62 -0.02 -4.24
C LEU A 73 -14.12 0.93 -3.16
N ALA A 74 -12.80 1.19 -3.10
CA ALA A 74 -12.18 2.10 -2.15
C ALA A 74 -12.70 3.53 -2.33
N LEU A 75 -12.68 4.02 -3.58
CA LEU A 75 -13.22 5.35 -3.87
C LEU A 75 -14.71 5.43 -3.58
N ALA A 76 -15.48 4.40 -3.93
CA ALA A 76 -16.92 4.37 -3.67
C ALA A 76 -17.23 4.40 -2.16
N TYR A 77 -16.48 3.64 -1.35
CA TYR A 77 -16.59 3.70 0.10
C TYR A 77 -16.32 5.11 0.63
N LEU A 78 -15.20 5.70 0.28
CA LEU A 78 -14.78 7.00 0.78
C LEU A 78 -15.68 8.16 0.32
N MET A 79 -16.28 8.04 -0.87
CA MET A 79 -17.21 9.02 -1.40
C MET A 79 -18.61 8.95 -0.75
N THR A 80 -19.04 7.76 -0.29
CA THR A 80 -20.43 7.52 0.12
C THR A 80 -20.62 7.07 1.55
N ASP A 81 -19.56 6.62 2.23
CA ASP A 81 -19.59 5.94 3.55
C ASP A 81 -20.45 4.65 3.56
N ASP A 82 -20.79 4.10 2.38
CA ASP A 82 -21.56 2.86 2.26
C ASP A 82 -20.72 1.65 2.65
N ARG A 83 -21.04 1.07 3.78
CA ARG A 83 -20.33 -0.06 4.38
C ARG A 83 -20.24 -1.29 3.51
N ARG A 84 -21.15 -1.48 2.55
CA ARG A 84 -21.10 -2.62 1.64
C ARG A 84 -19.78 -2.67 0.85
N TYR A 85 -19.25 -1.52 0.45
CA TYR A 85 -17.97 -1.44 -0.24
C TYR A 85 -16.80 -1.78 0.69
N ALA A 86 -16.82 -1.28 1.93
CA ALA A 86 -15.77 -1.59 2.92
C ALA A 86 -15.77 -3.08 3.29
N ASP A 87 -16.94 -3.68 3.50
CA ASP A 87 -17.08 -5.10 3.82
C ASP A 87 -16.61 -5.98 2.64
N ARG A 88 -16.89 -5.55 1.41
CA ARG A 88 -16.36 -6.24 0.22
C ARG A 88 -14.83 -6.14 0.14
N LEU A 89 -14.25 -4.96 0.32
CA LEU A 89 -12.79 -4.77 0.35
C LEU A 89 -12.13 -5.64 1.42
N LYS A 90 -12.69 -5.70 2.60
CA LYS A 90 -12.22 -6.56 3.69
C LYS A 90 -12.24 -8.04 3.27
N SER A 91 -13.34 -8.51 2.70
CA SER A 91 -13.47 -9.88 2.18
C SER A 91 -12.43 -10.20 1.10
N ILE A 92 -12.19 -9.25 0.17
CA ILE A 92 -11.17 -9.39 -0.87
C ILE A 92 -9.78 -9.52 -0.24
N LEU A 93 -9.39 -8.61 0.67
CA LEU A 93 -8.09 -8.68 1.33
C LEU A 93 -7.90 -10.00 2.08
N GLN A 94 -8.88 -10.42 2.86
CA GLN A 94 -8.85 -11.70 3.57
C GLN A 94 -8.70 -12.91 2.64
N SER A 95 -9.30 -12.86 1.46
CA SER A 95 -9.19 -13.93 0.47
C SER A 95 -7.83 -13.97 -0.21
N VAL A 96 -7.30 -12.81 -0.65
CA VAL A 96 -6.02 -12.79 -1.39
C VAL A 96 -4.82 -13.05 -0.50
N THR A 97 -4.94 -12.83 0.81
CA THR A 97 -3.89 -13.14 1.79
C THR A 97 -3.79 -14.63 2.13
N GLN A 98 -4.77 -15.45 1.76
CA GLN A 98 -4.68 -16.91 1.88
C GLN A 98 -3.70 -17.54 0.85
N ALA A 99 -3.26 -16.78 -0.13
CA ALA A 99 -2.33 -17.27 -1.13
C ALA A 99 -0.96 -17.58 -0.51
N ARG A 100 -0.30 -18.62 -1.01
CA ARG A 100 1.09 -18.92 -0.64
C ARG A 100 2.06 -17.87 -1.20
N THR A 101 1.79 -17.40 -2.41
CA THR A 101 2.57 -16.39 -3.14
C THR A 101 1.68 -15.64 -4.12
N TRP A 102 2.08 -14.43 -4.48
CA TRP A 102 1.45 -13.66 -5.56
C TRP A 102 2.25 -13.71 -6.87
N GLY A 103 3.48 -14.23 -6.83
CA GLY A 103 4.31 -14.42 -8.02
C GLY A 103 3.71 -15.48 -8.96
N SER A 104 3.90 -15.29 -10.28
CA SER A 104 3.48 -16.26 -11.28
C SER A 104 4.42 -17.46 -11.33
N GLU A 105 3.91 -18.62 -11.70
CA GLU A 105 4.73 -19.85 -11.85
C GLU A 105 5.87 -19.66 -12.85
N GLU A 106 5.61 -18.94 -13.94
CA GLU A 106 6.63 -18.63 -14.94
C GLU A 106 7.83 -17.90 -14.31
N MET A 107 7.56 -16.86 -13.51
CA MET A 107 8.62 -16.07 -12.88
C MET A 107 9.33 -16.83 -11.78
N LEU A 108 8.60 -17.59 -10.99
CA LEU A 108 9.16 -18.42 -9.92
C LEU A 108 10.02 -19.58 -10.44
N SER A 109 9.85 -20.00 -11.69
CA SER A 109 10.67 -21.04 -12.33
C SER A 109 12.02 -20.53 -12.87
N ARG A 110 12.24 -19.22 -12.93
CA ARG A 110 13.46 -18.60 -13.45
C ARG A 110 14.67 -18.82 -12.53
N LYS A 111 15.87 -18.66 -13.08
CA LYS A 111 17.12 -18.68 -12.31
C LYS A 111 17.93 -17.42 -12.63
N PRO A 112 18.15 -16.50 -11.66
CA PRO A 112 17.59 -16.55 -10.30
C PRO A 112 16.07 -16.53 -10.30
N VAL A 113 15.46 -16.97 -9.20
CA VAL A 113 14.00 -16.93 -9.01
C VAL A 113 13.53 -15.49 -9.02
N TRP A 114 12.53 -15.15 -9.82
CA TRP A 114 11.87 -13.85 -9.80
C TRP A 114 10.59 -13.97 -8.98
N ARG A 115 10.52 -13.23 -7.88
CA ARG A 115 9.34 -13.23 -7.00
C ARG A 115 8.34 -12.14 -7.36
N ALA A 116 8.85 -11.04 -7.98
CA ALA A 116 8.06 -9.87 -8.36
C ALA A 116 8.02 -9.66 -9.87
N ASP A 117 6.80 -9.50 -10.38
CA ASP A 117 6.47 -9.14 -11.76
C ASP A 117 5.42 -8.02 -11.81
N LEU A 118 4.98 -7.62 -12.99
CA LEU A 118 3.94 -6.60 -13.15
C LEU A 118 2.60 -7.04 -12.55
N GLY A 119 2.30 -8.33 -12.56
CA GLY A 119 1.07 -8.87 -11.96
C GLY A 119 1.08 -8.75 -10.44
N LEU A 120 2.20 -9.12 -9.80
CA LEU A 120 2.38 -8.92 -8.36
C LEU A 120 2.36 -7.42 -8.02
N SER A 121 3.06 -6.61 -8.79
CA SER A 121 3.08 -5.15 -8.63
C SER A 121 1.67 -4.54 -8.62
N HIS A 122 0.84 -4.95 -9.58
CA HIS A 122 -0.57 -4.50 -9.62
C HIS A 122 -1.35 -4.93 -8.38
N LYS A 123 -1.14 -6.16 -7.90
CA LYS A 123 -1.77 -6.62 -6.65
C LYS A 123 -1.33 -5.77 -5.44
N CYS A 124 -0.06 -5.35 -5.37
CA CYS A 124 0.43 -4.45 -4.32
C CYS A 124 -0.34 -3.12 -4.33
N LEU A 125 -0.50 -2.49 -5.50
CA LEU A 125 -1.24 -1.24 -5.63
C LEU A 125 -2.70 -1.39 -5.18
N MET A 126 -3.39 -2.42 -5.68
CA MET A 126 -4.80 -2.65 -5.35
C MET A 126 -5.01 -2.98 -3.87
N ALA A 127 -4.12 -3.77 -3.28
CA ALA A 127 -4.16 -4.09 -1.86
C ALA A 127 -3.84 -2.87 -0.98
N ALA A 128 -2.89 -2.03 -1.39
CA ALA A 128 -2.57 -0.79 -0.71
C ALA A 128 -3.79 0.15 -0.64
N LEU A 129 -4.46 0.38 -1.78
CA LEU A 129 -5.66 1.22 -1.85
C LEU A 129 -6.83 0.64 -1.05
N ALA A 130 -7.00 -0.68 -1.07
CA ALA A 130 -8.02 -1.36 -0.28
C ALA A 130 -7.79 -1.19 1.22
N TYR A 131 -6.58 -1.54 1.68
CA TYR A 131 -6.22 -1.47 3.10
C TYR A 131 -6.28 -0.04 3.63
N ASP A 132 -5.71 0.91 2.90
CA ASP A 132 -5.70 2.34 3.24
C ASP A 132 -7.12 2.90 3.40
N ALA A 133 -8.03 2.57 2.47
CA ALA A 133 -9.40 3.07 2.49
C ALA A 133 -10.23 2.55 3.66
N ILE A 134 -10.06 1.27 4.04
CA ILE A 134 -10.89 0.64 5.09
C ILE A 134 -10.20 0.57 6.45
N TYR A 135 -9.01 1.13 6.60
CA TYR A 135 -8.17 1.05 7.80
C TYR A 135 -8.95 1.27 9.10
N GLU A 136 -9.74 2.34 9.16
CA GLU A 136 -10.53 2.69 10.33
C GLU A 136 -11.71 1.72 10.62
N THR A 137 -12.04 0.87 9.65
CA THR A 137 -13.11 -0.14 9.82
C THR A 137 -12.60 -1.46 10.39
N LEU A 138 -11.27 -1.66 10.36
CA LEU A 138 -10.61 -2.86 10.83
C LEU A 138 -10.30 -2.77 12.32
N SER A 139 -10.46 -3.87 13.06
CA SER A 139 -9.92 -4.00 14.41
C SER A 139 -8.39 -4.02 14.40
N SER A 140 -7.76 -3.69 15.53
CA SER A 140 -6.28 -3.73 15.63
C SER A 140 -5.69 -5.10 15.31
N ARG A 141 -6.41 -6.18 15.65
CA ARG A 141 -6.00 -7.54 15.31
C ARG A 141 -6.03 -7.77 13.79
N GLU A 142 -7.12 -7.40 13.13
CA GLU A 142 -7.27 -7.54 11.67
C GLU A 142 -6.24 -6.71 10.90
N ARG A 143 -5.97 -5.47 11.38
CA ARG A 143 -4.91 -4.64 10.78
C ARG A 143 -3.58 -5.34 10.81
N LYS A 144 -3.19 -5.87 11.97
CA LYS A 144 -1.90 -6.56 12.14
C LYS A 144 -1.81 -7.82 11.28
N GLU A 145 -2.82 -8.70 11.34
CA GLU A 145 -2.84 -9.95 10.56
C GLU A 145 -2.76 -9.66 9.05
N LEU A 146 -3.55 -8.70 8.56
CA LEU A 146 -3.50 -8.30 7.16
C LEU A 146 -2.15 -7.66 6.79
N ALA A 147 -1.58 -6.82 7.66
CA ALA A 147 -0.31 -6.16 7.40
C ALA A 147 0.84 -7.17 7.26
N GLU A 148 0.93 -8.15 8.16
CA GLU A 148 1.95 -9.21 8.12
C GLU A 148 1.84 -10.04 6.82
N ASP A 149 0.64 -10.40 6.41
CA ASP A 149 0.42 -11.14 5.17
C ASP A 149 0.73 -10.31 3.92
N LEU A 150 0.31 -9.05 3.89
CA LEU A 150 0.56 -8.14 2.76
C LEU A 150 2.05 -7.79 2.63
N LEU A 151 2.77 -7.67 3.75
CA LEU A 151 4.22 -7.53 3.76
C LEU A 151 4.86 -8.72 3.05
N ARG A 152 4.59 -9.92 3.53
CA ARG A 152 5.13 -11.19 3.03
C ARG A 152 4.80 -11.46 1.56
N LEU A 153 3.56 -11.17 1.15
CA LEU A 153 3.08 -11.48 -0.21
C LEU A 153 3.43 -10.43 -1.25
N GLY A 154 3.53 -9.17 -0.86
CA GLY A 154 3.66 -8.05 -1.78
C GLY A 154 4.94 -7.24 -1.59
N VAL A 155 5.18 -6.68 -0.40
CA VAL A 155 6.30 -5.75 -0.18
C VAL A 155 7.64 -6.46 -0.29
N GLU A 156 7.84 -7.54 0.47
CA GLU A 156 9.10 -8.30 0.48
C GLU A 156 9.50 -8.80 -0.92
N PRO A 157 8.62 -9.42 -1.72
CA PRO A 157 9.00 -9.80 -3.07
C PRO A 157 9.30 -8.60 -3.96
N SER A 158 8.48 -7.54 -3.90
CA SER A 158 8.66 -6.36 -4.75
C SER A 158 9.96 -5.64 -4.47
N LEU A 159 10.18 -5.21 -3.22
CA LEU A 159 11.37 -4.46 -2.88
C LEU A 159 12.61 -5.35 -2.82
N GLY A 160 12.45 -6.60 -2.36
CA GLY A 160 13.54 -7.56 -2.27
C GLY A 160 14.17 -7.91 -3.61
N ASP A 161 13.39 -8.13 -4.66
CA ASP A 161 13.93 -8.47 -5.98
C ASP A 161 14.59 -7.29 -6.68
N TRP A 162 14.10 -6.07 -6.43
CA TRP A 162 14.48 -4.90 -7.22
C TRP A 162 15.44 -3.95 -6.53
N VAL A 163 15.45 -3.88 -5.20
CA VAL A 163 16.16 -2.84 -4.45
C VAL A 163 16.98 -3.37 -3.31
N LEU A 164 16.42 -4.23 -2.44
CA LEU A 164 17.00 -4.56 -1.14
C LEU A 164 18.10 -5.62 -1.23
N GLU A 165 19.27 -5.34 -0.68
CA GLU A 165 20.33 -6.32 -0.48
C GLU A 165 20.06 -7.17 0.78
N PRO A 166 20.44 -8.44 0.80
CA PRO A 166 21.13 -9.21 -0.26
C PRO A 166 20.18 -9.91 -1.24
N THR A 167 18.89 -9.64 -1.20
CA THR A 167 17.88 -10.38 -1.98
C THR A 167 17.68 -9.86 -3.40
N ARG A 168 18.25 -8.71 -3.71
CA ARG A 168 18.14 -8.09 -5.03
C ARG A 168 18.72 -8.98 -6.13
N ILE A 169 17.91 -9.24 -7.15
CA ILE A 169 18.30 -10.04 -8.34
C ILE A 169 18.45 -9.19 -9.60
N HIS A 170 17.94 -7.95 -9.59
CA HIS A 170 18.01 -7.03 -10.73
C HIS A 170 19.13 -6.00 -10.54
N SER A 171 19.81 -5.67 -11.64
CA SER A 171 20.81 -4.61 -11.63
C SER A 171 20.18 -3.24 -11.37
N LEU A 172 20.86 -2.35 -10.66
CA LEU A 172 20.45 -0.94 -10.52
C LEU A 172 20.39 -0.20 -11.86
N ASN A 173 21.08 -0.70 -12.91
CA ASN A 173 20.94 -0.18 -14.26
C ASN A 173 19.54 -0.39 -14.86
N SER A 174 18.69 -1.19 -14.21
CA SER A 174 17.27 -1.34 -14.56
C SER A 174 16.39 -0.20 -14.06
N MET A 175 16.92 0.74 -13.26
CA MET A 175 16.24 1.98 -12.92
C MET A 175 15.84 2.73 -14.19
N GLY A 176 14.57 3.11 -14.30
CA GLY A 176 14.02 3.68 -15.54
C GLY A 176 13.35 2.66 -16.47
N HIS A 177 13.52 1.37 -16.25
CA HIS A 177 12.70 0.36 -16.87
C HIS A 177 11.29 0.36 -16.24
N ASN A 178 10.25 0.18 -17.06
CA ASN A 178 8.87 0.23 -16.56
C ASN A 178 8.57 -0.81 -15.48
N TRP A 179 9.18 -1.97 -15.51
CA TRP A 179 9.03 -3.00 -14.48
C TRP A 179 9.62 -2.54 -13.14
N TRP A 180 10.82 -1.94 -13.18
CA TRP A 180 11.42 -1.37 -11.97
C TRP A 180 10.48 -0.35 -11.33
N THR A 181 10.02 0.62 -12.15
CA THR A 181 9.11 1.66 -11.69
C THR A 181 7.84 1.05 -11.08
N SER A 182 7.18 0.15 -11.80
CA SER A 182 5.93 -0.45 -11.31
C SER A 182 6.15 -1.27 -10.03
N CYS A 183 7.13 -2.18 -9.99
CA CYS A 183 7.35 -3.06 -8.85
C CYS A 183 7.79 -2.27 -7.62
N VAL A 184 8.73 -1.35 -7.77
CA VAL A 184 9.26 -0.58 -6.64
C VAL A 184 8.24 0.40 -6.09
N TYR A 185 7.59 1.21 -6.94
CA TYR A 185 6.62 2.18 -6.45
C TYR A 185 5.37 1.53 -5.87
N ASN A 186 4.82 0.50 -6.51
CA ASN A 186 3.62 -0.14 -5.97
C ASN A 186 3.91 -0.97 -4.71
N GLY A 187 5.08 -1.61 -4.62
CA GLY A 187 5.57 -2.24 -3.39
C GLY A 187 5.80 -1.23 -2.28
N GLY A 188 6.39 -0.07 -2.61
CA GLY A 188 6.58 1.05 -1.69
C GLY A 188 5.27 1.66 -1.21
N MET A 189 4.27 1.84 -2.10
CA MET A 189 2.94 2.29 -1.69
C MET A 189 2.27 1.32 -0.72
N LEU A 190 2.42 0.02 -0.94
CA LEU A 190 1.90 -0.97 0.00
C LEU A 190 2.63 -0.87 1.35
N ALA A 191 3.96 -0.76 1.37
CA ALA A 191 4.73 -0.55 2.59
C ALA A 191 4.27 0.70 3.36
N MET A 192 4.04 1.81 2.66
CA MET A 192 3.50 3.03 3.26
C MET A 192 2.10 2.84 3.87
N ALA A 193 1.25 2.03 3.27
CA ALA A 193 -0.06 1.70 3.85
C ALA A 193 0.05 0.92 5.16
N LEU A 194 1.11 0.10 5.31
CA LEU A 194 1.29 -0.81 6.45
C LEU A 194 2.09 -0.20 7.62
N GLN A 195 2.62 1.01 7.49
CA GLN A 195 3.60 1.60 8.42
C GLN A 195 3.12 1.75 9.87
N ASN A 196 1.82 1.83 10.11
CA ASN A 196 1.29 1.94 11.45
C ASN A 196 1.38 0.64 12.25
N GLU A 197 1.30 -0.50 11.60
CA GLU A 197 1.39 -1.85 12.16
C GLU A 197 2.82 -2.41 12.07
N LEU A 198 3.54 -2.05 11.01
CA LEU A 198 4.86 -2.55 10.65
C LEU A 198 5.80 -1.39 10.34
N PRO A 199 6.28 -0.65 11.35
CA PRO A 199 7.15 0.50 11.14
C PRO A 199 8.45 0.14 10.39
N GLU A 200 8.94 -1.09 10.49
CA GLU A 200 10.07 -1.61 9.72
C GLU A 200 9.85 -1.57 8.19
N ALA A 201 8.61 -1.61 7.74
CA ALA A 201 8.30 -1.50 6.31
C ALA A 201 8.70 -0.13 5.73
N ILE A 202 8.77 0.92 6.56
CA ILE A 202 9.22 2.25 6.15
C ILE A 202 10.72 2.30 5.94
N GLU A 203 11.51 1.59 6.74
CA GLU A 203 12.96 1.51 6.55
C GLU A 203 13.32 1.04 5.13
N TRP A 204 12.48 0.17 4.56
CA TRP A 204 12.66 -0.31 3.19
C TRP A 204 12.34 0.77 2.15
N VAL A 205 11.38 1.66 2.43
CA VAL A 205 11.05 2.79 1.55
C VAL A 205 12.12 3.89 1.64
N GLU A 206 12.69 4.13 2.81
CA GLU A 206 13.76 5.12 3.02
C GLU A 206 15.04 4.75 2.25
N THR A 207 15.29 3.45 2.01
CA THR A 207 16.42 3.01 1.17
C THR A 207 16.25 3.36 -0.31
N LEU A 208 15.06 3.84 -0.74
CA LEU A 208 14.79 4.25 -2.11
C LEU A 208 15.20 5.71 -2.41
N ASN A 209 15.58 6.48 -1.40
CA ASN A 209 16.03 7.88 -1.51
C ASN A 209 17.55 7.95 -1.48
#